data_dc68e4f4791fca2e235980d29c28a961
#
_entry.id   dc68e4f4791fca2e235980d29c28a961
#
_cell.length_a   1.000
_cell.length_b   1.000
_cell.length_c   1.000
_cell.angle_alpha   90.00
_cell.angle_beta   90.00
_cell.angle_gamma   90.00
#
_symmetry.space_group_name_H-M   'P 1'
#
loop_
_entity.id
_entity.type
_entity.pdbx_description
1 polymer ?
#
loop_
_entity_poly.entity_id
_entity_poly.type
_entity_poly.pdbx_seq_one_letter_code
_entity_poly.pdbx_strand_id
1 'polypeptide(L)'
;MLTIQFLCPLPNGLHARPAWELKEQCSQWQSEITFINHRQNAKADAKSSLALIGTGTLFNDSCSLNISGSDEEQARRVLEEYIQVRFIDS
;
A
#
# COMPACT_ATOMS: atom_id res chain seq x y z
N MET A 1 0.69 -12.23 -11.04
CA MET A 1 0.78 -10.93 -10.32
C MET A 1 -0.50 -10.14 -10.53
N LEU A 2 -1.02 -9.57 -9.46
CA LEU A 2 -2.22 -8.74 -9.48
C LEU A 2 -1.86 -7.33 -9.03
N THR A 3 -2.59 -6.33 -9.52
CA THR A 3 -2.31 -4.93 -9.22
C THR A 3 -3.57 -4.22 -8.75
N ILE A 4 -3.45 -3.43 -7.67
CA ILE A 4 -4.48 -2.53 -7.21
C ILE A 4 -3.98 -1.11 -7.48
N GLN A 5 -4.75 -0.32 -8.25
CA GLN A 5 -4.43 1.08 -8.51
C GLN A 5 -5.34 1.97 -7.70
N PHE A 6 -4.77 3.02 -7.11
CA PHE A 6 -5.55 3.93 -6.27
C PHE A 6 -4.86 5.27 -6.15
N LEU A 7 -5.64 6.28 -5.75
CA LEU A 7 -5.09 7.58 -5.37
C LEU A 7 -4.95 7.59 -3.86
N CYS A 8 -3.83 8.13 -3.37
CA CYS A 8 -3.59 8.19 -1.92
C CYS A 8 -4.68 9.02 -1.25
N PRO A 9 -5.48 8.41 -0.36
CA PRO A 9 -6.60 9.11 0.28
C PRO A 9 -6.22 9.82 1.58
N LEU A 10 -4.92 9.84 1.92
CA LEU A 10 -4.45 10.34 3.20
C LEU A 10 -4.14 11.84 3.09
N PRO A 11 -4.91 12.72 3.78
CA PRO A 11 -4.71 14.17 3.65
C PRO A 11 -3.29 14.63 4.00
N ASN A 12 -2.63 13.94 4.93
CA ASN A 12 -1.28 14.27 5.37
C ASN A 12 -0.22 13.35 4.74
N GLY A 13 -0.59 12.59 3.72
CA GLY A 13 0.31 11.67 3.05
C GLY A 13 0.54 10.39 3.84
N LEU A 14 1.45 9.56 3.33
CA LEU A 14 1.76 8.26 3.92
C LEU A 14 2.82 8.44 5.02
N HIS A 15 2.37 8.92 6.19
CA HIS A 15 3.23 9.10 7.35
C HIS A 15 3.20 7.86 8.24
N ALA A 16 3.79 7.96 9.45
CA ALA A 16 4.11 6.79 10.27
C ALA A 16 2.92 5.87 10.55
N ARG A 17 1.79 6.44 10.99
CA ARG A 17 0.66 5.60 11.43
C ARG A 17 -0.02 4.86 10.28
N PRO A 18 -0.45 5.52 9.20
CA PRO A 18 -1.04 4.80 8.09
C PRO A 18 -0.05 3.86 7.40
N ALA A 19 1.23 4.20 7.36
CA ALA A 19 2.24 3.29 6.82
C ALA A 19 2.36 2.02 7.67
N TRP A 20 2.35 2.15 8.98
CA TRP A 20 2.38 1.01 9.88
C TRP A 20 1.15 0.12 9.72
N GLU A 21 -0.03 0.73 9.63
CA GLU A 21 -1.27 -0.01 9.46
C GLU A 21 -1.30 -0.76 8.12
N LEU A 22 -0.87 -0.11 7.05
CA LEU A 22 -0.80 -0.77 5.74
C LEU A 22 0.19 -1.94 5.79
N LYS A 23 1.34 -1.74 6.43
CA LYS A 23 2.34 -2.80 6.60
C LYS A 23 1.74 -4.01 7.33
N GLU A 24 0.95 -3.75 8.39
CA GLU A 24 0.31 -4.84 9.14
C GLU A 24 -0.68 -5.60 8.27
N GLN A 25 -1.45 -4.90 7.45
CA GLN A 25 -2.39 -5.56 6.54
C GLN A 25 -1.66 -6.40 5.50
N CYS A 26 -0.56 -5.90 4.96
CA CYS A 26 0.20 -6.61 3.94
C CYS A 26 0.97 -7.80 4.52
N SER A 27 1.41 -7.69 5.77
CA SER A 27 2.23 -8.73 6.41
C SER A 27 1.47 -10.01 6.71
N GLN A 28 0.14 -9.99 6.61
CA GLN A 28 -0.68 -11.18 6.82
C GLN A 28 -0.58 -12.18 5.67
N TRP A 29 -0.07 -11.75 4.53
CA TRP A 29 -0.05 -12.55 3.31
C TRP A 29 1.34 -13.06 3.01
N GLN A 30 1.42 -14.25 2.39
CA GLN A 30 2.70 -14.79 1.96
C GLN A 30 3.19 -14.15 0.66
N SER A 31 2.28 -13.65 -0.14
CA SER A 31 2.62 -12.98 -1.39
C SER A 31 3.57 -11.81 -1.16
N GLU A 32 4.45 -11.56 -2.13
CA GLU A 32 5.23 -10.34 -2.16
C GLU A 32 4.30 -9.20 -2.55
N ILE A 33 4.37 -8.09 -1.81
CA ILE A 33 3.53 -6.93 -2.05
C ILE A 33 4.42 -5.71 -2.14
N THR A 34 4.40 -5.07 -3.31
CA THR A 34 5.20 -3.89 -3.59
C THR A 34 4.30 -2.68 -3.73
N PHE A 35 4.60 -1.63 -2.98
CA PHE A 35 3.93 -0.34 -3.09
C PHE A 35 4.69 0.51 -4.09
N ILE A 36 3.98 1.15 -5.01
CA ILE A 36 4.58 2.03 -6.01
C ILE A 36 3.91 3.38 -5.95
N ASN A 37 4.72 4.43 -5.82
CA ASN A 37 4.26 5.81 -6.00
C ASN A 37 4.70 6.24 -7.40
N HIS A 38 3.74 6.45 -8.28
CA HIS A 38 4.05 6.74 -9.69
C HIS A 38 4.56 8.17 -9.88
N ARG A 39 4.10 9.13 -9.07
CA ARG A 39 4.59 10.51 -9.16
C ARG A 39 6.08 10.58 -8.82
N GLN A 40 6.49 9.88 -7.76
CA GLN A 40 7.89 9.88 -7.30
C GLN A 40 8.74 8.82 -7.99
N ASN A 41 8.11 7.94 -8.77
CA ASN A 41 8.78 6.76 -9.33
C ASN A 41 9.50 5.98 -8.22
N ALA A 42 8.83 5.81 -7.08
CA ALA A 42 9.39 5.17 -5.90
C ALA A 42 8.69 3.86 -5.62
N LYS A 43 9.46 2.86 -5.24
CA LYS A 43 8.93 1.53 -4.88
C LYS A 43 9.33 1.20 -3.46
N ALA A 44 8.47 0.45 -2.77
CA ALA A 44 8.73 0.02 -1.41
C ALA A 44 8.13 -1.37 -1.18
N ASP A 45 8.82 -2.18 -0.37
CA ASP A 45 8.23 -3.39 0.17
C ASP A 45 7.09 -2.95 1.10
N ALA A 46 5.86 -3.33 0.75
CA ALA A 46 4.69 -2.92 1.53
C ALA A 46 4.66 -3.53 2.93
N LYS A 47 5.56 -4.48 3.21
CA LYS A 47 5.71 -5.07 4.54
C LYS A 47 6.76 -4.36 5.39
N SER A 48 7.25 -3.20 4.92
CA SER A 48 8.20 -2.36 5.64
C SER A 48 7.65 -0.95 5.78
N SER A 49 7.30 -0.55 7.01
CA SER A 49 6.75 0.78 7.26
C SER A 49 7.75 1.88 6.93
N LEU A 50 9.04 1.66 7.21
CA LEU A 50 10.08 2.64 6.89
C LEU A 50 10.22 2.84 5.38
N ALA A 51 10.15 1.75 4.61
CA ALA A 51 10.21 1.85 3.16
C ALA A 51 8.99 2.59 2.60
N LEU A 52 7.81 2.31 3.15
CA LEU A 52 6.58 3.00 2.75
C LEU A 52 6.67 4.50 3.00
N ILE A 53 7.13 4.90 4.18
CA ILE A 53 7.32 6.31 4.51
C ILE A 53 8.32 6.94 3.55
N GLY A 54 9.37 6.21 3.21
CA GLY A 54 10.43 6.68 2.32
C GLY A 54 9.99 6.99 0.89
N THR A 55 8.80 6.53 0.48
CA THR A 55 8.30 6.83 -0.87
C THR A 55 7.88 8.29 -1.05
N GLY A 56 7.71 9.04 0.05
CA GLY A 56 7.29 10.44 -0.04
C GLY A 56 5.89 10.64 -0.61
N THR A 57 5.00 9.69 -0.35
CA THR A 57 3.66 9.70 -0.92
C THR A 57 2.80 10.79 -0.28
N LEU A 58 2.15 11.59 -1.12
CA LEU A 58 1.29 12.69 -0.72
C LEU A 58 -0.16 12.43 -1.12
N PHE A 59 -1.07 13.25 -0.59
CA PHE A 59 -2.49 13.16 -0.92
C PHE A 59 -2.70 13.24 -2.43
N ASN A 60 -3.55 12.36 -2.94
CA ASN A 60 -3.89 12.22 -4.36
C ASN A 60 -2.76 11.72 -5.27
N ASP A 61 -1.64 11.31 -4.71
CA ASP A 61 -0.62 10.66 -5.54
C ASP A 61 -1.17 9.36 -6.14
N SER A 62 -0.85 9.11 -7.39
CA SER A 62 -1.20 7.86 -8.06
C SER A 62 -0.30 6.74 -7.54
N CYS A 63 -0.92 5.70 -7.00
CA CYS A 63 -0.22 4.60 -6.36
C CYS A 63 -0.71 3.25 -6.85
N SER A 64 0.10 2.23 -6.63
CA SER A 64 -0.26 0.84 -6.92
C SER A 64 0.27 -0.09 -5.86
N LEU A 65 -0.45 -1.19 -5.63
CA LEU A 65 0.06 -2.36 -4.93
C LEU A 65 0.16 -3.49 -5.94
N ASN A 66 1.36 -4.03 -6.10
CA ASN A 66 1.60 -5.23 -6.91
C ASN A 66 1.71 -6.42 -5.98
N ILE A 67 0.90 -7.44 -6.21
CA ILE A 67 0.77 -8.60 -5.35
C ILE A 67 1.12 -9.85 -6.13
N SER A 68 2.10 -10.62 -5.69
CA SER A 68 2.56 -11.81 -6.41
C SER A 68 2.87 -12.93 -5.44
N GLY A 69 2.17 -14.05 -5.56
CA GLY A 69 2.41 -15.22 -4.72
C GLY A 69 1.21 -16.16 -4.69
N SER A 70 1.32 -17.18 -3.83
CA SER A 70 0.33 -18.25 -3.77
C SER A 70 -1.06 -17.79 -3.30
N ASP A 71 -1.12 -16.75 -2.48
CA ASP A 71 -2.37 -16.22 -1.94
C ASP A 71 -2.74 -14.86 -2.55
N GLU A 72 -2.22 -14.56 -3.75
CA GLU A 72 -2.36 -13.22 -4.33
C GLU A 72 -3.82 -12.81 -4.60
N GLU A 73 -4.67 -13.73 -5.00
CA GLU A 73 -6.08 -13.39 -5.28
C GLU A 73 -6.83 -13.01 -4.01
N GLN A 74 -6.62 -13.78 -2.95
CA GLN A 74 -7.24 -13.52 -1.66
C GLN A 74 -6.69 -12.23 -1.06
N ALA A 75 -5.38 -12.02 -1.14
CA ALA A 75 -4.73 -10.82 -0.66
C ALA A 75 -5.26 -9.58 -1.39
N ARG A 76 -5.40 -9.65 -2.73
CA ARG A 76 -5.93 -8.52 -3.50
C ARG A 76 -7.33 -8.15 -3.05
N ARG A 77 -8.19 -9.14 -2.84
CA ARG A 77 -9.58 -8.87 -2.44
C ARG A 77 -9.63 -8.13 -1.10
N VAL A 78 -8.87 -8.62 -0.11
CA VAL A 78 -8.87 -8.03 1.23
C VAL A 78 -8.20 -6.66 1.23
N LEU A 79 -7.07 -6.52 0.54
CA LEU A 79 -6.34 -5.25 0.50
C LEU A 79 -7.08 -4.18 -0.29
N GLU A 80 -7.78 -4.56 -1.35
CA GLU A 80 -8.59 -3.60 -2.11
C GLU A 80 -9.69 -3.01 -1.24
N GLU A 81 -10.38 -3.85 -0.47
CA GLU A 81 -11.39 -3.37 0.48
C GLU A 81 -10.75 -2.48 1.54
N TYR A 82 -9.61 -2.89 2.07
CA TYR A 82 -8.90 -2.09 3.08
C TYR A 82 -8.59 -0.70 2.56
N ILE A 83 -8.06 -0.60 1.34
CA ILE A 83 -7.70 0.70 0.76
C ILE A 83 -8.93 1.57 0.54
N GLN A 84 -10.04 0.97 0.10
CA GLN A 84 -11.25 1.73 -0.18
C GLN A 84 -11.94 2.23 1.08
N VAL A 85 -11.85 1.48 2.18
CA VAL A 85 -12.70 1.71 3.36
C VAL A 85 -11.91 2.15 4.59
N ARG A 86 -10.74 1.55 4.82
CA ARG A 86 -10.02 1.72 6.09
C ARG A 86 -8.67 2.41 5.98
N PHE A 87 -8.20 2.68 4.77
CA PHE A 87 -6.92 3.36 4.56
C PHE A 87 -7.15 4.86 4.66
N ILE A 88 -7.29 5.33 5.88
CA ILE A 88 -7.61 6.73 6.20
C ILE A 88 -6.75 7.17 7.39
N ASP A 89 -6.57 8.49 7.51
CA ASP A 89 -5.96 9.07 8.69
C ASP A 89 -6.95 9.05 9.84
N SER A 90 -6.45 8.63 10.99
CA SER A 90 -7.26 8.60 12.21
C SER A 90 -6.77 9.66 13.19
#